data_634673839d5452c363fc09be09000604
#
_entry.id   634673839d5452c363fc09be09000604
#
_cell.length_a   1.000
_cell.length_b   1.000
_cell.length_c   1.000
_cell.angle_alpha   90.00
_cell.angle_beta   90.00
_cell.angle_gamma   90.00
#
_symmetry.space_group_name_H-M   'P 1'
#
loop_
_entity.id
_entity.type
_entity.pdbx_description
1 polymer ?
#
loop_
_entity_poly.entity_id
_entity_poly.type
_entity_poly.pdbx_seq_one_letter_code
_entity_poly.pdbx_strand_id
1 'polypeptide(L)'
;MSISPLPHRCDVLVVGAGPAGSACAQKLAAAGLDVLLADQHDFPRDKVCGDGLIPDAHAALRRLGVYDEVASLAQPVRHVRCVGPRGGSVDVPGQLSVLPRKVLDHVLVRAAQRAGAQVVTPWRFEAPLLDGDRVVGARFKVAGQPHEVSARWVVLATGAVPQALTAAGLCERHTPSGVALRGYVQYEALRNVITQLQIIWHPRLRGGYGWIFPAPGGLFNIGAGLTGSHIQRGNGKGRMQDVNLRSLFDAFCEVYAPAGELMRGGTLQGEIKGAPLRCSMQGARWSRPGLVARNTY
;
A
#
# COMPACT_ATOMS: atom_id res chain seq x y z
N MET A 1 6.24 -10.41 34.44
CA MET A 1 6.55 -9.39 33.42
C MET A 1 5.66 -8.21 33.70
N SER A 2 6.22 -7.05 34.04
CA SER A 2 5.42 -5.82 34.24
C SER A 2 4.91 -5.38 32.88
N ILE A 3 3.59 -5.41 32.68
CA ILE A 3 2.95 -4.87 31.49
C ILE A 3 3.05 -3.35 31.63
N SER A 4 3.89 -2.71 30.83
CA SER A 4 3.93 -1.25 30.77
C SER A 4 2.51 -0.74 30.44
N PRO A 5 2.05 0.32 31.11
CA PRO A 5 0.73 0.88 30.83
C PRO A 5 0.64 1.31 29.36
N LEU A 6 -0.53 1.10 28.74
CA LEU A 6 -0.77 1.52 27.37
C LEU A 6 -0.64 3.05 27.27
N PRO A 7 -0.03 3.60 26.20
CA PRO A 7 0.12 5.03 26.04
C PRO A 7 -1.24 5.71 25.89
N HIS A 8 -1.46 6.82 26.61
CA HIS A 8 -2.69 7.62 26.58
C HIS A 8 -2.50 9.02 25.99
N ARG A 9 -1.25 9.43 25.74
CA ARG A 9 -0.95 10.77 25.22
C ARG A 9 0.35 10.76 24.41
N CYS A 10 0.42 11.61 23.39
CA CYS A 10 1.64 11.90 22.59
C CYS A 10 1.52 13.30 21.95
N ASP A 11 2.61 13.79 21.34
CA ASP A 11 2.56 14.98 20.50
C ASP A 11 1.87 14.68 19.17
N VAL A 12 2.29 13.59 18.51
CA VAL A 12 1.75 13.19 17.20
C VAL A 12 1.37 11.71 17.20
N LEU A 13 0.09 11.48 16.93
CA LEU A 13 -0.47 10.15 16.74
C LEU A 13 -0.55 9.84 15.23
N VAL A 14 0.22 8.85 14.78
CA VAL A 14 0.21 8.38 13.39
C VAL A 14 -0.56 7.06 13.31
N VAL A 15 -1.61 7.03 12.51
CA VAL A 15 -2.48 5.87 12.32
C VAL A 15 -2.19 5.21 10.98
N GLY A 16 -1.71 3.98 11.01
CA GLY A 16 -1.27 3.17 9.87
C GLY A 16 0.24 3.19 9.70
N ALA A 17 0.89 2.04 9.95
CA ALA A 17 2.34 1.85 9.87
C ALA A 17 2.79 1.27 8.51
N GLY A 18 2.08 1.60 7.44
CA GLY A 18 2.56 1.41 6.07
C GLY A 18 3.68 2.41 5.72
N PRO A 19 4.18 2.45 4.48
CA PRO A 19 5.31 3.31 4.09
C PRO A 19 5.12 4.78 4.46
N ALA A 20 3.92 5.33 4.25
CA ALA A 20 3.64 6.73 4.56
C ALA A 20 3.70 7.03 6.06
N GLY A 21 3.04 6.19 6.88
CA GLY A 21 3.00 6.41 8.32
C GLY A 21 4.34 6.16 8.98
N SER A 22 5.04 5.09 8.60
CA SER A 22 6.38 4.81 9.13
C SER A 22 7.38 5.91 8.77
N ALA A 23 7.36 6.41 7.52
CA ALA A 23 8.21 7.53 7.11
C ALA A 23 7.87 8.82 7.88
N CYS A 24 6.59 9.11 8.07
CA CYS A 24 6.11 10.24 8.86
C CYS A 24 6.59 10.13 10.31
N ALA A 25 6.33 9.00 10.96
CA ALA A 25 6.70 8.75 12.34
C ALA A 25 8.23 8.84 12.54
N GLN A 26 9.02 8.24 11.62
CA GLN A 26 10.48 8.32 11.67
C GLN A 26 10.97 9.76 11.65
N LYS A 27 10.44 10.59 10.72
CA LYS A 27 10.89 11.98 10.59
C LYS A 27 10.50 12.85 11.79
N LEU A 28 9.30 12.65 12.32
CA LEU A 28 8.81 13.40 13.46
C LEU A 28 9.55 13.01 14.75
N ALA A 29 9.78 11.71 14.97
CA ALA A 29 10.55 11.23 16.12
C ALA A 29 12.01 11.68 16.06
N ALA A 30 12.65 11.62 14.88
CA ALA A 30 13.99 12.15 14.67
C ALA A 30 14.10 13.67 14.90
N ALA A 31 12.97 14.41 14.80
CA ALA A 31 12.88 15.82 15.16
C ALA A 31 12.60 16.08 16.64
N GLY A 32 12.59 15.03 17.49
CA GLY A 32 12.42 15.14 18.94
C GLY A 32 10.97 15.19 19.43
N LEU A 33 9.98 14.91 18.57
CA LEU A 33 8.59 14.84 18.98
C LEU A 33 8.26 13.47 19.62
N ASP A 34 7.35 13.48 20.59
CA ASP A 34 6.76 12.25 21.11
C ASP A 34 5.74 11.70 20.11
N VAL A 35 6.11 10.58 19.46
CA VAL A 35 5.34 10.00 18.35
C VAL A 35 4.86 8.61 18.68
N LEU A 36 3.53 8.42 18.61
CA LEU A 36 2.89 7.11 18.67
C LEU A 36 2.47 6.67 17.27
N LEU A 37 3.01 5.57 16.79
CA LEU A 37 2.67 4.93 15.51
C LEU A 37 1.82 3.69 15.76
N ALA A 38 0.53 3.76 15.41
CA ALA A 38 -0.43 2.67 15.62
C ALA A 38 -0.80 1.98 14.30
N ASP A 39 -0.85 0.66 14.29
CA ASP A 39 -1.40 -0.13 13.17
C ASP A 39 -2.32 -1.24 13.68
N GLN A 40 -3.31 -1.60 12.87
CA GLN A 40 -4.27 -2.67 13.18
C GLN A 40 -3.70 -4.09 13.04
N HIS A 41 -2.49 -4.24 12.48
CA HIS A 41 -1.82 -5.52 12.26
C HIS A 41 -0.43 -5.52 12.88
N ASP A 42 -0.01 -6.67 13.36
CA ASP A 42 1.38 -6.91 13.76
C ASP A 42 2.30 -7.00 12.54
N PHE A 43 3.57 -6.66 12.73
CA PHE A 43 4.60 -6.71 11.69
C PHE A 43 5.60 -7.84 11.95
N PRO A 44 6.09 -8.50 10.87
CA PRO A 44 5.86 -8.24 9.44
C PRO A 44 4.50 -8.77 8.94
N ARG A 45 3.78 -7.98 8.14
CA ARG A 45 2.49 -8.34 7.56
C ARG A 45 2.46 -8.30 6.04
N ASP A 46 1.65 -9.15 5.41
CA ASP A 46 1.36 -9.03 3.98
C ASP A 46 0.47 -7.80 3.68
N LYS A 47 0.70 -7.20 2.53
CA LYS A 47 -0.13 -6.12 1.98
C LYS A 47 -0.16 -6.23 0.46
N VAL A 48 -1.34 -6.34 -0.11
CA VAL A 48 -1.50 -6.41 -1.58
C VAL A 48 -0.95 -5.15 -2.24
N CYS A 49 0.04 -5.36 -3.12
CA CYS A 49 0.78 -4.33 -3.85
C CYS A 49 1.51 -4.99 -5.02
N GLY A 50 1.92 -4.22 -6.04
CA GLY A 50 2.85 -4.70 -7.07
C GLY A 50 4.30 -4.77 -6.61
N ASP A 51 4.64 -4.19 -5.44
CA ASP A 51 5.97 -4.23 -4.79
C ASP A 51 7.10 -3.52 -5.55
N GLY A 52 6.79 -2.88 -6.67
CA GLY A 52 7.77 -2.12 -7.46
C GLY A 52 8.20 -0.83 -6.76
N LEU A 53 9.50 -0.59 -6.70
CA LEU A 53 10.14 0.62 -6.21
C LEU A 53 10.72 1.39 -7.39
N ILE A 54 10.15 2.56 -7.67
CA ILE A 54 10.54 3.47 -8.74
C ILE A 54 11.59 4.48 -8.22
N PRO A 55 12.24 5.28 -9.09
CA PRO A 55 13.29 6.22 -8.67
C PRO A 55 12.90 7.15 -7.53
N ASP A 56 11.65 7.64 -7.50
CA ASP A 56 11.15 8.50 -6.42
C ASP A 56 11.07 7.75 -5.07
N ALA A 57 10.71 6.46 -5.10
CA ALA A 57 10.74 5.61 -3.90
C ALA A 57 12.18 5.43 -3.41
N HIS A 58 13.15 5.18 -4.31
CA HIS A 58 14.57 5.11 -3.96
C HIS A 58 15.09 6.43 -3.36
N ALA A 59 14.69 7.57 -3.93
CA ALA A 59 15.04 8.88 -3.37
C ALA A 59 14.44 9.10 -1.98
N ALA A 60 13.20 8.66 -1.74
CA ALA A 60 12.57 8.70 -0.43
C ALA A 60 13.29 7.79 0.58
N LEU A 61 13.65 6.56 0.20
CA LEU A 61 14.41 5.63 1.05
C LEU A 61 15.79 6.17 1.43
N ARG A 62 16.49 6.87 0.52
CA ARG A 62 17.75 7.58 0.83
C ARG A 62 17.52 8.67 1.87
N ARG A 63 16.48 9.51 1.70
CA ARG A 63 16.13 10.56 2.68
C ARG A 63 15.75 10.00 4.05
N LEU A 64 15.25 8.76 4.10
CA LEU A 64 14.94 8.04 5.34
C LEU A 64 16.16 7.30 5.91
N GLY A 65 17.30 7.25 5.20
CA GLY A 65 18.50 6.54 5.63
C GLY A 65 18.36 5.01 5.67
N VAL A 66 17.43 4.44 4.89
CA VAL A 66 17.17 2.99 4.83
C VAL A 66 17.40 2.38 3.45
N TYR A 67 17.94 3.17 2.52
CA TYR A 67 18.11 2.72 1.14
C TYR A 67 19.00 1.49 1.03
N ASP A 68 20.14 1.45 1.70
CA ASP A 68 21.10 0.34 1.58
C ASP A 68 20.53 -0.95 2.19
N GLU A 69 19.83 -0.86 3.33
CA GLU A 69 19.11 -1.98 3.94
C GLU A 69 18.04 -2.54 2.97
N VAL A 70 17.24 -1.67 2.35
CA VAL A 70 16.22 -2.08 1.36
C VAL A 70 16.86 -2.64 0.09
N ALA A 71 17.91 -2.00 -0.43
CA ALA A 71 18.58 -2.42 -1.66
C ALA A 71 19.23 -3.80 -1.54
N SER A 72 19.77 -4.15 -0.36
CA SER A 72 20.35 -5.46 -0.10
C SER A 72 19.33 -6.60 -0.10
N LEU A 73 18.05 -6.29 0.13
CA LEU A 73 16.95 -7.26 0.21
C LEU A 73 16.12 -7.32 -1.07
N ALA A 74 16.21 -6.29 -1.92
CA ALA A 74 15.37 -6.13 -3.09
C ALA A 74 15.97 -6.79 -4.34
N GLN A 75 15.10 -7.21 -5.27
CA GLN A 75 15.50 -7.59 -6.61
C GLN A 75 15.74 -6.32 -7.45
N PRO A 76 16.97 -6.03 -7.89
CA PRO A 76 17.24 -4.89 -8.77
C PRO A 76 16.66 -5.13 -10.17
N VAL A 77 16.13 -4.07 -10.77
CA VAL A 77 15.53 -4.08 -12.11
C VAL A 77 15.97 -2.82 -12.86
N ARG A 78 16.22 -2.93 -14.15
CA ARG A 78 16.76 -1.82 -14.96
C ARG A 78 15.77 -1.23 -15.96
N HIS A 79 14.66 -1.90 -16.22
CA HIS A 79 13.67 -1.47 -17.22
C HIS A 79 12.26 -1.80 -16.78
N VAL A 80 11.32 -0.98 -17.26
CA VAL A 80 9.89 -1.33 -17.30
C VAL A 80 9.53 -1.64 -18.75
N ARG A 81 9.08 -2.85 -19.03
CA ARG A 81 8.46 -3.20 -20.31
C ARG A 81 7.00 -2.84 -20.30
N CYS A 82 6.62 -1.91 -21.14
CA CYS A 82 5.23 -1.52 -21.38
C CYS A 82 4.74 -2.17 -22.66
N VAL A 83 3.74 -3.04 -22.57
CA VAL A 83 3.11 -3.69 -23.73
C VAL A 83 1.80 -3.03 -24.01
N GLY A 84 1.67 -2.40 -25.18
CA GLY A 84 0.49 -1.68 -25.60
C GLY A 84 -0.66 -2.59 -26.10
N PRO A 85 -1.88 -2.06 -26.22
CA PRO A 85 -3.07 -2.86 -26.53
C PRO A 85 -3.06 -3.48 -27.94
N ARG A 86 -2.17 -3.06 -28.82
CA ARG A 86 -1.98 -3.60 -30.18
C ARG A 86 -0.73 -4.47 -30.30
N GLY A 87 -0.14 -4.91 -29.18
CA GLY A 87 1.00 -5.82 -29.15
C GLY A 87 2.39 -5.15 -29.27
N GLY A 88 2.46 -3.85 -29.56
CA GLY A 88 3.74 -3.11 -29.54
C GLY A 88 4.26 -2.97 -28.12
N SER A 89 5.59 -2.99 -27.94
CA SER A 89 6.21 -2.81 -26.64
C SER A 89 7.33 -1.79 -26.65
N VAL A 90 7.56 -1.15 -25.50
CA VAL A 90 8.68 -0.26 -25.24
C VAL A 90 9.31 -0.62 -23.90
N ASP A 91 10.64 -0.64 -23.85
CA ASP A 91 11.40 -0.81 -22.62
C ASP A 91 11.87 0.58 -22.14
N VAL A 92 11.34 1.01 -21.02
CA VAL A 92 11.68 2.29 -20.39
C VAL A 92 12.79 2.02 -19.37
N PRO A 93 14.01 2.56 -19.56
CA PRO A 93 15.10 2.36 -18.62
C PRO A 93 14.87 3.12 -17.32
N GLY A 94 15.34 2.56 -16.21
CA GLY A 94 15.25 3.20 -14.90
C GLY A 94 15.97 2.41 -13.82
N GLN A 95 16.36 3.10 -12.76
CA GLN A 95 16.85 2.45 -11.55
C GLN A 95 15.65 2.02 -10.70
N LEU A 96 15.31 0.76 -10.78
CA LEU A 96 14.11 0.17 -10.18
C LEU A 96 14.49 -1.00 -9.28
N SER A 97 13.59 -1.40 -8.41
CA SER A 97 13.69 -2.68 -7.70
C SER A 97 12.32 -3.20 -7.30
N VAL A 98 12.28 -4.46 -6.89
CA VAL A 98 11.07 -5.10 -6.36
C VAL A 98 11.38 -5.65 -4.97
N LEU A 99 10.55 -5.30 -4.01
CA LEU A 99 10.64 -5.83 -2.66
C LEU A 99 9.24 -6.06 -2.09
N PRO A 100 8.88 -7.30 -1.71
CA PRO A 100 7.59 -7.58 -1.11
C PRO A 100 7.29 -6.67 0.09
N ARG A 101 6.06 -6.14 0.14
CA ARG A 101 5.61 -5.21 1.18
C ARG A 101 5.77 -5.76 2.60
N LYS A 102 5.71 -7.08 2.75
CA LYS A 102 5.98 -7.74 4.04
C LYS A 102 7.37 -7.39 4.59
N VAL A 103 8.36 -7.31 3.71
CA VAL A 103 9.75 -6.97 4.06
C VAL A 103 9.93 -5.46 4.13
N LEU A 104 9.53 -4.73 3.07
CA LEU A 104 9.69 -3.28 3.02
C LEU A 104 9.02 -2.56 4.19
N ASP A 105 7.76 -2.89 4.47
CA ASP A 105 7.02 -2.23 5.56
C ASP A 105 7.66 -2.51 6.92
N HIS A 106 8.19 -3.73 7.13
CA HIS A 106 8.88 -4.07 8.36
C HIS A 106 10.19 -3.28 8.54
N VAL A 107 11.00 -3.11 7.48
CA VAL A 107 12.20 -2.26 7.52
C VAL A 107 11.83 -0.82 7.91
N LEU A 108 10.77 -0.27 7.32
CA LEU A 108 10.33 1.10 7.60
C LEU A 108 9.80 1.28 9.03
N VAL A 109 9.04 0.31 9.54
CA VAL A 109 8.55 0.32 10.94
C VAL A 109 9.73 0.29 11.91
N ARG A 110 10.71 -0.60 11.68
CA ARG A 110 11.92 -0.65 12.50
C ARG A 110 12.74 0.64 12.43
N ALA A 111 12.78 1.28 11.27
CA ALA A 111 13.44 2.59 11.13
C ALA A 111 12.73 3.68 11.96
N ALA A 112 11.40 3.68 12.01
CA ALA A 112 10.64 4.57 12.87
C ALA A 112 10.93 4.30 14.37
N GLN A 113 10.99 3.03 14.77
CA GLN A 113 11.36 2.64 16.14
C GLN A 113 12.78 3.09 16.50
N ARG A 114 13.77 2.87 15.61
CA ARG A 114 15.16 3.34 15.82
C ARG A 114 15.27 4.86 15.97
N ALA A 115 14.35 5.60 15.33
CA ALA A 115 14.28 7.06 15.45
C ALA A 115 13.57 7.55 16.72
N GLY A 116 13.02 6.64 17.56
CA GLY A 116 12.36 6.95 18.82
C GLY A 116 10.83 6.92 18.77
N ALA A 117 10.20 6.58 17.65
CA ALA A 117 8.75 6.43 17.61
C ALA A 117 8.30 5.19 18.41
N GLN A 118 7.31 5.35 19.28
CA GLN A 118 6.66 4.22 19.92
C GLN A 118 5.70 3.55 18.93
N VAL A 119 5.88 2.25 18.67
CA VAL A 119 5.02 1.48 17.76
C VAL A 119 4.10 0.58 18.57
N VAL A 120 2.80 0.67 18.33
CA VAL A 120 1.77 -0.12 19.01
C VAL A 120 0.91 -0.87 17.99
N THR A 121 0.85 -2.20 18.17
CA THR A 121 0.07 -3.12 17.32
C THR A 121 -0.42 -4.30 18.18
N PRO A 122 -1.53 -4.94 17.84
CA PRO A 122 -2.54 -4.52 16.86
C PRO A 122 -3.55 -3.53 17.47
N TRP A 123 -3.58 -2.30 16.95
CA TRP A 123 -4.51 -1.25 17.40
C TRP A 123 -5.38 -0.78 16.24
N ARG A 124 -6.67 -1.06 16.30
CA ARG A 124 -7.59 -0.70 15.23
C ARG A 124 -8.23 0.67 15.51
N PHE A 125 -7.97 1.64 14.65
CA PHE A 125 -8.61 2.96 14.70
C PHE A 125 -10.13 2.83 14.50
N GLU A 126 -10.90 3.51 15.36
CA GLU A 126 -12.37 3.56 15.31
C GLU A 126 -12.89 4.96 14.97
N ALA A 127 -12.42 5.98 15.68
CA ALA A 127 -12.90 7.35 15.51
C ALA A 127 -11.88 8.38 16.01
N PRO A 128 -11.91 9.62 15.51
CA PRO A 128 -11.21 10.73 16.14
C PRO A 128 -11.86 11.11 17.47
N LEU A 129 -11.08 11.61 18.41
CA LEU A 129 -11.57 12.34 19.59
C LEU A 129 -11.69 13.83 19.21
N LEU A 130 -12.79 14.45 19.58
CA LEU A 130 -13.12 15.83 19.21
C LEU A 130 -13.24 16.73 20.45
N ASP A 131 -12.71 17.94 20.31
CA ASP A 131 -13.00 19.09 21.15
C ASP A 131 -13.54 20.20 20.23
N GLY A 132 -14.84 20.40 20.23
CA GLY A 132 -15.54 21.14 19.18
C GLY A 132 -15.25 20.53 17.80
N ASP A 133 -14.77 21.36 16.86
CA ASP A 133 -14.39 20.93 15.51
C ASP A 133 -12.96 20.38 15.41
N ARG A 134 -12.16 20.51 16.48
CA ARG A 134 -10.77 20.11 16.51
C ARG A 134 -10.64 18.64 16.88
N VAL A 135 -9.81 17.91 16.15
CA VAL A 135 -9.36 16.57 16.53
C VAL A 135 -8.25 16.70 17.57
N VAL A 136 -8.44 16.07 18.73
CA VAL A 136 -7.53 16.09 19.88
C VAL A 136 -6.99 14.71 20.23
N GLY A 137 -7.21 13.72 19.38
CA GLY A 137 -6.76 12.34 19.59
C GLY A 137 -7.54 11.34 18.76
N ALA A 138 -7.45 10.09 19.15
CA ALA A 138 -8.20 9.01 18.51
C ALA A 138 -8.60 7.91 19.52
N ARG A 139 -9.69 7.23 19.18
CA ARG A 139 -10.14 6.00 19.83
C ARG A 139 -9.75 4.80 19.00
N PHE A 140 -9.24 3.81 19.67
CA PHE A 140 -8.85 2.52 19.12
C PHE A 140 -9.61 1.38 19.77
N LYS A 141 -9.70 0.25 19.08
CA LYS A 141 -10.01 -1.04 19.65
C LYS A 141 -8.73 -1.83 19.87
N VAL A 142 -8.43 -2.15 21.12
CA VAL A 142 -7.22 -2.86 21.56
C VAL A 142 -7.63 -4.10 22.34
N ALA A 143 -7.27 -5.30 21.89
CA ALA A 143 -7.69 -6.55 22.52
C ALA A 143 -9.20 -6.63 22.81
N GLY A 144 -10.03 -6.07 21.92
CA GLY A 144 -11.48 -6.05 22.07
C GLY A 144 -12.05 -4.88 22.88
N GLN A 145 -11.21 -4.13 23.60
CA GLN A 145 -11.62 -3.01 24.47
C GLN A 145 -11.33 -1.66 23.81
N PRO A 146 -12.14 -0.62 24.08
CA PRO A 146 -11.86 0.73 23.65
C PRO A 146 -10.64 1.30 24.40
N HIS A 147 -9.77 2.00 23.69
CA HIS A 147 -8.62 2.71 24.23
C HIS A 147 -8.50 4.08 23.57
N GLU A 148 -8.33 5.12 24.34
CA GLU A 148 -8.25 6.51 23.86
C GLU A 148 -6.84 7.06 24.05
N VAL A 149 -6.36 7.74 22.99
CA VAL A 149 -5.08 8.45 23.00
C VAL A 149 -5.32 9.90 22.65
N SER A 150 -4.91 10.80 23.54
CA SER A 150 -4.89 12.23 23.28
C SER A 150 -3.63 12.61 22.50
N ALA A 151 -3.75 13.51 21.53
CA ALA A 151 -2.64 13.99 20.72
C ALA A 151 -2.85 15.43 20.27
N ARG A 152 -1.74 16.18 20.11
CA ARG A 152 -1.79 17.54 19.54
C ARG A 152 -2.13 17.49 18.04
N TRP A 153 -1.65 16.45 17.36
CA TRP A 153 -1.90 16.18 15.93
C TRP A 153 -2.17 14.70 15.69
N VAL A 154 -3.12 14.44 14.81
CA VAL A 154 -3.40 13.08 14.31
C VAL A 154 -3.07 13.03 12.82
N VAL A 155 -2.31 12.01 12.40
CA VAL A 155 -1.99 11.75 11.00
C VAL A 155 -2.63 10.43 10.59
N LEU A 156 -3.58 10.46 9.66
CA LEU A 156 -4.15 9.25 9.08
C LEU A 156 -3.35 8.82 7.85
N ALA A 157 -2.63 7.73 7.96
CA ALA A 157 -1.83 7.09 6.90
C ALA A 157 -2.34 5.67 6.58
N THR A 158 -3.65 5.50 6.57
CA THR A 158 -4.35 4.20 6.54
C THR A 158 -4.45 3.56 5.15
N GLY A 159 -3.87 4.21 4.13
CA GLY A 159 -3.83 3.70 2.76
C GLY A 159 -5.17 3.83 2.03
N ALA A 160 -5.45 2.89 1.10
CA ALA A 160 -6.56 2.99 0.18
C ALA A 160 -7.94 2.64 0.79
N VAL A 161 -7.96 2.08 1.99
CA VAL A 161 -9.18 1.66 2.67
C VAL A 161 -9.89 2.88 3.27
N PRO A 162 -11.15 3.20 2.90
CA PRO A 162 -11.78 4.47 3.24
C PRO A 162 -12.30 4.57 4.68
N GLN A 163 -12.45 3.45 5.42
CA GLN A 163 -13.13 3.41 6.72
C GLN A 163 -12.62 4.44 7.73
N ALA A 164 -11.30 4.53 7.91
CA ALA A 164 -10.74 5.50 8.86
C ALA A 164 -10.95 6.95 8.41
N LEU A 165 -10.87 7.23 7.11
CA LEU A 165 -11.12 8.56 6.56
C LEU A 165 -12.60 8.97 6.68
N THR A 166 -13.50 8.00 6.47
CA THR A 166 -14.95 8.20 6.63
C THR A 166 -15.29 8.46 8.09
N ALA A 167 -14.75 7.64 9.02
CA ALA A 167 -14.94 7.83 10.45
C ALA A 167 -14.39 9.19 10.94
N ALA A 168 -13.34 9.69 10.30
CA ALA A 168 -12.76 11.01 10.59
C ALA A 168 -13.49 12.20 9.89
N GLY A 169 -14.53 11.93 9.10
CA GLY A 169 -15.25 12.97 8.33
C GLY A 169 -14.43 13.57 7.18
N LEU A 170 -13.39 12.87 6.71
CA LEU A 170 -12.52 13.31 5.62
C LEU A 170 -12.87 12.71 4.26
N CYS A 171 -13.75 11.73 4.22
CA CYS A 171 -14.16 11.06 3.00
C CYS A 171 -15.63 10.66 3.08
N GLU A 172 -16.41 11.07 2.10
CA GLU A 172 -17.81 10.66 1.93
C GLU A 172 -17.94 9.36 1.12
N ARG A 173 -16.84 8.95 0.50
CA ARG A 173 -16.80 7.81 -0.40
C ARG A 173 -16.57 6.52 0.36
N HIS A 174 -17.51 5.58 0.21
CA HIS A 174 -17.41 4.24 0.78
C HIS A 174 -16.81 3.19 -0.17
N THR A 175 -16.73 3.48 -1.47
CA THR A 175 -16.22 2.59 -2.51
C THR A 175 -14.81 2.97 -2.96
N PRO A 176 -13.94 2.02 -3.31
CA PRO A 176 -12.63 2.32 -3.87
C PRO A 176 -12.76 2.94 -5.27
N SER A 177 -11.75 3.69 -5.72
CA SER A 177 -11.71 4.26 -7.09
C SER A 177 -11.04 3.33 -8.09
N GLY A 178 -10.49 2.23 -7.64
CA GLY A 178 -9.92 1.15 -8.42
C GLY A 178 -9.80 -0.10 -7.58
N VAL A 179 -9.54 -1.22 -8.22
CA VAL A 179 -9.38 -2.53 -7.57
C VAL A 179 -8.34 -3.35 -8.30
N ALA A 180 -7.62 -4.21 -7.59
CA ALA A 180 -6.64 -5.11 -8.19
C ALA A 180 -6.62 -6.46 -7.48
N LEU A 181 -6.23 -7.50 -8.21
CA LEU A 181 -5.81 -8.80 -7.68
C LEU A 181 -4.29 -8.94 -7.78
N ARG A 182 -3.69 -9.61 -6.81
CA ARG A 182 -2.28 -9.96 -6.81
C ARG A 182 -2.05 -11.34 -6.22
N GLY A 183 -1.17 -12.12 -6.87
CA GLY A 183 -0.59 -13.36 -6.36
C GLY A 183 0.93 -13.30 -6.35
N TYR A 184 1.56 -14.17 -5.58
CA TYR A 184 2.98 -14.48 -5.70
C TYR A 184 3.13 -15.88 -6.29
N VAL A 185 4.02 -16.03 -7.27
CA VAL A 185 4.33 -17.31 -7.91
C VAL A 185 5.82 -17.55 -7.85
N GLN A 186 6.22 -18.69 -7.31
CA GLN A 186 7.61 -19.15 -7.33
C GLN A 186 7.85 -19.95 -8.60
N TYR A 187 8.80 -19.50 -9.44
CA TYR A 187 9.14 -20.21 -10.67
C TYR A 187 10.58 -19.94 -11.10
N GLU A 188 11.51 -20.82 -10.72
CA GLU A 188 12.93 -20.64 -10.97
C GLU A 188 13.27 -20.63 -12.47
N ALA A 189 12.55 -21.38 -13.32
CA ALA A 189 12.79 -21.42 -14.74
C ALA A 189 12.67 -20.05 -15.44
N LEU A 190 11.83 -19.15 -14.93
CA LEU A 190 11.66 -17.80 -15.49
C LEU A 190 12.52 -16.73 -14.83
N ARG A 191 13.30 -17.05 -13.80
CA ARG A 191 14.12 -16.09 -13.03
C ARG A 191 15.05 -15.26 -13.90
N ASN A 192 15.71 -15.89 -14.89
CA ASN A 192 16.63 -15.22 -15.80
C ASN A 192 15.98 -14.80 -17.14
N VAL A 193 14.70 -15.11 -17.32
CA VAL A 193 13.91 -14.77 -18.52
C VAL A 193 13.12 -13.48 -18.29
N ILE A 194 12.43 -13.38 -17.15
CA ILE A 194 11.68 -12.18 -16.79
C ILE A 194 12.51 -11.37 -15.79
N THR A 195 13.33 -10.45 -16.29
CA THR A 195 14.27 -9.64 -15.51
C THR A 195 13.85 -8.17 -15.37
N GLN A 196 12.78 -7.75 -16.07
CA GLN A 196 12.21 -6.39 -16.02
C GLN A 196 10.81 -6.39 -15.41
N LEU A 197 10.38 -5.22 -14.93
CA LEU A 197 8.98 -5.00 -14.64
C LEU A 197 8.19 -5.06 -15.94
N GLN A 198 7.10 -5.80 -15.98
CA GLN A 198 6.24 -5.91 -17.16
C GLN A 198 4.86 -5.37 -16.82
N ILE A 199 4.37 -4.43 -17.63
CA ILE A 199 3.02 -3.85 -17.52
C ILE A 199 2.35 -3.98 -18.88
N ILE A 200 1.16 -4.57 -18.90
CA ILE A 200 0.48 -4.99 -20.11
C ILE A 200 -0.92 -4.39 -20.17
N TRP A 201 -1.21 -3.68 -21.23
CA TRP A 201 -2.55 -3.24 -21.60
C TRP A 201 -3.05 -4.06 -22.78
N HIS A 202 -4.27 -4.56 -22.68
CA HIS A 202 -4.90 -5.33 -23.75
C HIS A 202 -6.41 -5.04 -23.79
N PRO A 203 -7.07 -5.04 -24.97
CA PRO A 203 -8.51 -4.75 -25.07
C PRO A 203 -9.38 -5.65 -24.20
N ARG A 204 -9.02 -6.92 -24.02
CA ARG A 204 -9.72 -7.87 -23.14
C ARG A 204 -9.63 -7.52 -21.65
N LEU A 205 -8.69 -6.67 -21.26
CA LEU A 205 -8.55 -6.19 -19.86
C LEU A 205 -9.47 -4.99 -19.58
N ARG A 206 -10.34 -4.59 -20.52
CA ARG A 206 -11.43 -3.62 -20.34
C ARG A 206 -10.99 -2.29 -19.71
N GLY A 207 -9.85 -1.75 -20.14
CA GLY A 207 -9.28 -0.50 -19.61
C GLY A 207 -8.45 -0.69 -18.32
N GLY A 208 -8.28 -1.91 -17.87
CA GLY A 208 -7.33 -2.29 -16.85
C GLY A 208 -5.95 -2.63 -17.42
N TYR A 209 -5.11 -3.15 -16.57
CA TYR A 209 -3.77 -3.62 -16.92
C TYR A 209 -3.39 -4.88 -16.12
N GLY A 210 -2.49 -5.69 -16.68
CA GLY A 210 -1.81 -6.76 -15.97
C GLY A 210 -0.35 -6.42 -15.69
N TRP A 211 0.27 -7.10 -14.74
CA TRP A 211 1.69 -6.95 -14.47
C TRP A 211 2.36 -8.25 -14.05
N ILE A 212 3.67 -8.34 -14.32
CA ILE A 212 4.59 -9.34 -13.76
C ILE A 212 5.84 -8.60 -13.29
N PHE A 213 6.15 -8.67 -12.01
CA PHE A 213 7.33 -8.06 -11.41
C PHE A 213 8.21 -9.11 -10.76
N PRO A 214 9.47 -9.28 -11.22
CA PRO A 214 10.39 -10.24 -10.63
C PRO A 214 10.80 -9.78 -9.23
N ALA A 215 10.63 -10.64 -8.26
CA ALA A 215 10.99 -10.42 -6.85
C ALA A 215 12.19 -11.30 -6.45
N PRO A 216 12.80 -11.10 -5.27
CA PRO A 216 13.95 -11.89 -4.85
C PRO A 216 13.68 -13.40 -4.84
N GLY A 217 14.71 -14.20 -5.20
CA GLY A 217 14.68 -15.66 -5.07
C GLY A 217 13.82 -16.38 -6.09
N GLY A 218 13.61 -15.83 -7.31
CA GLY A 218 12.77 -16.48 -8.35
C GLY A 218 11.27 -16.39 -8.05
N LEU A 219 10.90 -15.52 -7.12
CA LEU A 219 9.50 -15.15 -6.85
C LEU A 219 9.03 -14.10 -7.86
N PHE A 220 7.77 -14.17 -8.26
CA PHE A 220 7.14 -13.19 -9.12
C PHE A 220 5.87 -12.64 -8.47
N ASN A 221 5.74 -11.32 -8.45
CA ASN A 221 4.49 -10.65 -8.15
C ASN A 221 3.71 -10.51 -9.45
N ILE A 222 2.57 -11.19 -9.55
CA ILE A 222 1.70 -11.17 -10.73
C ILE A 222 0.32 -10.65 -10.36
N GLY A 223 -0.27 -9.82 -11.20
CA GLY A 223 -1.60 -9.31 -10.92
C GLY A 223 -2.27 -8.62 -12.09
N ALA A 224 -3.53 -8.27 -11.86
CA ALA A 224 -4.30 -7.45 -12.77
C ALA A 224 -5.15 -6.44 -11.98
N GLY A 225 -5.30 -5.24 -12.51
CA GLY A 225 -6.03 -4.18 -11.86
C GLY A 225 -6.81 -3.31 -12.82
N LEU A 226 -7.84 -2.67 -12.29
CA LEU A 226 -8.68 -1.72 -12.99
C LEU A 226 -8.67 -0.40 -12.25
N THR A 227 -8.24 0.66 -12.93
CA THR A 227 -8.29 2.03 -12.42
C THR A 227 -9.58 2.71 -12.87
N GLY A 228 -10.16 3.55 -12.01
CA GLY A 228 -11.39 4.26 -12.34
C GLY A 228 -12.66 3.40 -12.35
N SER A 229 -12.65 2.22 -11.75
CA SER A 229 -13.79 1.29 -11.68
C SER A 229 -15.05 1.90 -11.05
N HIS A 230 -14.89 2.94 -10.23
CA HIS A 230 -15.95 3.57 -9.46
C HIS A 230 -15.93 5.11 -9.62
N ILE A 231 -15.43 5.64 -10.73
CA ILE A 231 -15.49 7.07 -11.01
C ILE A 231 -16.94 7.43 -11.32
N GLN A 232 -17.55 8.28 -10.50
CA GLN A 232 -18.85 8.88 -10.81
C GLN A 232 -18.68 9.78 -12.06
N ARG A 233 -19.30 9.41 -13.14
CA ARG A 233 -19.52 10.35 -14.27
C ARG A 233 -20.48 11.44 -13.80
N GLY A 234 -20.25 12.69 -14.18
CA GLY A 234 -20.79 13.93 -13.63
C GLY A 234 -22.31 14.10 -13.47
N ASN A 235 -23.11 13.06 -13.55
CA ASN A 235 -24.54 13.04 -13.29
C ASN A 235 -24.98 12.25 -12.04
N GLY A 236 -24.05 11.96 -11.13
CA GLY A 236 -24.34 11.34 -9.82
C GLY A 236 -24.79 9.88 -9.83
N LYS A 237 -25.01 9.30 -11.00
CA LYS A 237 -25.45 7.89 -11.18
C LYS A 237 -24.36 7.07 -11.84
N GLY A 238 -23.20 6.95 -11.18
CA GLY A 238 -22.20 5.97 -11.56
C GLY A 238 -22.65 4.58 -11.11
N ARG A 239 -23.12 3.73 -12.00
CA ARG A 239 -23.20 2.30 -11.75
C ARG A 239 -21.77 1.79 -11.48
N MET A 240 -21.58 1.09 -10.34
CA MET A 240 -20.48 0.15 -10.19
C MET A 240 -20.51 -0.75 -11.43
N GLN A 241 -19.48 -0.71 -12.27
CA GLN A 241 -19.34 -1.80 -13.23
C GLN A 241 -19.06 -3.04 -12.38
N ASP A 242 -19.86 -4.07 -12.55
CA ASP A 242 -19.59 -5.39 -11.97
C ASP A 242 -18.27 -5.90 -12.57
N VAL A 243 -17.18 -5.58 -11.90
CA VAL A 243 -15.85 -6.02 -12.30
C VAL A 243 -15.57 -7.34 -11.63
N ASN A 244 -15.68 -8.41 -12.38
CA ASN A 244 -15.16 -9.68 -11.93
C ASN A 244 -13.62 -9.66 -12.08
N LEU A 245 -12.93 -9.34 -10.97
CA LEU A 245 -11.46 -9.27 -10.94
C LEU A 245 -10.81 -10.62 -11.27
N ARG A 246 -11.45 -11.72 -10.94
CA ARG A 246 -10.94 -13.05 -11.29
C ARG A 246 -10.94 -13.22 -12.81
N SER A 247 -12.05 -12.91 -13.47
CA SER A 247 -12.13 -12.96 -14.94
C SER A 247 -11.13 -12.01 -15.62
N LEU A 248 -10.85 -10.86 -15.00
CA LEU A 248 -9.82 -9.94 -15.48
C LEU A 248 -8.43 -10.55 -15.39
N PHE A 249 -8.12 -11.20 -14.27
CA PHE A 249 -6.84 -11.88 -14.06
C PHE A 249 -6.68 -13.09 -14.99
N ASP A 250 -7.73 -13.90 -15.15
CA ASP A 250 -7.73 -15.05 -16.04
C ASP A 250 -7.53 -14.59 -17.51
N ALA A 251 -8.23 -13.52 -17.94
CA ALA A 251 -8.03 -12.91 -19.25
C ALA A 251 -6.59 -12.40 -19.43
N PHE A 252 -5.95 -11.85 -18.40
CA PHE A 252 -4.55 -11.47 -18.44
C PHE A 252 -3.64 -12.68 -18.70
N CYS A 253 -3.85 -13.78 -17.98
CA CYS A 253 -3.09 -15.01 -18.17
C CYS A 253 -3.30 -15.65 -19.55
N GLU A 254 -4.46 -15.46 -20.18
CA GLU A 254 -4.74 -15.95 -21.53
C GLU A 254 -4.10 -15.08 -22.61
N VAL A 255 -4.14 -13.75 -22.48
CA VAL A 255 -3.67 -12.84 -23.55
C VAL A 255 -2.18 -12.56 -23.50
N TYR A 256 -1.52 -12.85 -22.38
CA TYR A 256 -0.09 -12.62 -22.21
C TYR A 256 0.64 -13.91 -21.90
N ALA A 257 1.31 -14.47 -22.90
CA ALA A 257 1.97 -15.78 -22.80
C ALA A 257 2.88 -15.96 -21.57
N PRO A 258 3.73 -14.98 -21.17
CA PRO A 258 4.55 -15.10 -19.95
C PRO A 258 3.69 -15.24 -18.66
N ALA A 259 2.54 -14.58 -18.59
CA ALA A 259 1.64 -14.72 -17.44
C ALA A 259 1.01 -16.11 -17.39
N GLY A 260 0.54 -16.61 -18.53
CA GLY A 260 0.02 -17.97 -18.65
C GLY A 260 1.05 -19.04 -18.32
N GLU A 261 2.28 -18.87 -18.78
CA GLU A 261 3.40 -19.77 -18.47
C GLU A 261 3.71 -19.77 -16.97
N LEU A 262 3.84 -18.58 -16.37
CA LEU A 262 4.11 -18.40 -14.95
C LEU A 262 3.05 -19.11 -14.09
N MET A 263 1.78 -18.98 -14.45
CA MET A 263 0.68 -19.58 -13.69
C MET A 263 0.54 -21.10 -13.88
N ARG A 264 0.96 -21.63 -15.04
CA ARG A 264 0.92 -23.09 -15.30
C ARG A 264 2.14 -23.82 -14.76
N GLY A 265 3.33 -23.21 -14.88
CA GLY A 265 4.60 -23.87 -14.53
C GLY A 265 5.09 -23.56 -13.12
N GLY A 266 4.66 -22.44 -12.54
CA GLY A 266 5.07 -22.00 -11.22
C GLY A 266 4.18 -22.50 -10.09
N THR A 267 4.65 -22.31 -8.86
CA THR A 267 3.91 -22.66 -7.64
C THR A 267 3.39 -21.39 -6.96
N LEU A 268 2.06 -21.28 -6.83
CA LEU A 268 1.44 -20.16 -6.14
C LEU A 268 1.82 -20.17 -4.66
N GLN A 269 2.32 -19.04 -4.16
CA GLN A 269 2.69 -18.83 -2.77
C GLN A 269 1.52 -18.16 -2.02
N GLY A 270 0.74 -18.97 -1.32
CA GLY A 270 -0.47 -18.54 -0.64
C GLY A 270 -1.64 -18.33 -1.62
N GLU A 271 -2.41 -17.27 -1.42
CA GLU A 271 -3.65 -16.98 -2.16
C GLU A 271 -3.49 -15.76 -3.08
N ILE A 272 -4.28 -15.74 -4.16
CA ILE A 272 -4.51 -14.52 -4.95
C ILE A 272 -5.48 -13.62 -4.17
N LYS A 273 -5.01 -12.44 -3.78
CA LYS A 273 -5.74 -11.50 -2.92
C LYS A 273 -6.15 -10.25 -3.67
N GLY A 274 -7.36 -9.78 -3.39
CA GLY A 274 -7.87 -8.50 -3.88
C GLY A 274 -7.59 -7.36 -2.91
N ALA A 275 -7.38 -6.16 -3.47
CA ALA A 275 -7.30 -4.94 -2.68
C ALA A 275 -7.89 -3.74 -3.42
N PRO A 276 -8.43 -2.77 -2.65
CA PRO A 276 -8.83 -1.49 -3.19
C PRO A 276 -7.60 -0.67 -3.60
N LEU A 277 -7.76 0.09 -4.68
CA LEU A 277 -6.84 1.13 -5.12
C LEU A 277 -7.51 2.50 -4.95
N ARG A 278 -6.71 3.50 -4.57
CA ARG A 278 -7.18 4.88 -4.53
C ARG A 278 -6.62 5.65 -5.72
N CYS A 279 -7.41 5.69 -6.79
CA CYS A 279 -7.05 6.33 -8.05
C CYS A 279 -7.71 7.71 -8.23
N SER A 280 -8.49 8.18 -7.25
CA SER A 280 -9.19 9.46 -7.28
C SER A 280 -9.34 10.05 -5.90
N MET A 281 -9.19 11.38 -5.80
CA MET A 281 -9.42 12.17 -4.59
C MET A 281 -10.86 12.70 -4.49
N GLN A 282 -11.72 12.39 -5.43
CA GLN A 282 -13.11 12.83 -5.43
C GLN A 282 -13.83 12.42 -4.13
N GLY A 283 -14.50 13.37 -3.49
CA GLY A 283 -15.20 13.16 -2.21
C GLY A 283 -14.28 12.99 -1.00
N ALA A 284 -13.02 13.43 -1.07
CA ALA A 284 -12.08 13.39 0.05
C ALA A 284 -11.48 14.76 0.35
N ARG A 285 -11.23 15.01 1.63
CA ARG A 285 -10.51 16.18 2.14
C ARG A 285 -9.15 15.74 2.70
N TRP A 286 -8.17 16.66 2.68
CA TRP A 286 -6.82 16.39 3.17
C TRP A 286 -6.65 16.64 4.67
N SER A 287 -7.47 17.51 5.25
CA SER A 287 -7.30 17.90 6.64
C SER A 287 -8.60 18.45 7.25
N ARG A 288 -8.59 18.50 8.55
CA ARG A 288 -9.48 19.29 9.42
C ARG A 288 -8.65 19.75 10.63
N PRO A 289 -9.13 20.71 11.47
CA PRO A 289 -8.37 21.15 12.63
C PRO A 289 -7.87 19.98 13.48
N GLY A 290 -6.55 19.93 13.74
CA GLY A 290 -5.88 18.87 14.49
C GLY A 290 -5.64 17.53 13.78
N LEU A 291 -6.09 17.38 12.54
CA LEU A 291 -5.93 16.14 11.79
C LEU A 291 -5.50 16.37 10.34
N VAL A 292 -4.52 15.60 9.90
CA VAL A 292 -4.07 15.54 8.50
C VAL A 292 -4.19 14.10 7.99
N ALA A 293 -4.70 13.93 6.79
CA ALA A 293 -4.70 12.65 6.10
C ALA A 293 -3.74 12.72 4.92
N ARG A 294 -2.72 11.86 4.91
CA ARG A 294 -1.82 11.71 3.79
C ARG A 294 -2.09 10.35 3.15
N ASN A 295 -2.78 10.39 2.02
CA ASN A 295 -2.92 9.22 1.17
C ASN A 295 -1.78 9.23 0.18
N THR A 296 -0.88 8.28 0.31
CA THR A 296 0.12 8.01 -0.72
C THR A 296 -0.57 7.27 -1.87
N TYR A 297 -0.33 7.77 -3.06
CA TYR A 297 -0.62 7.08 -4.31
C TYR A 297 0.39 5.98 -4.54
#